data_f77c50fbd8a47c957e43f2dde98de2d3
#
_entry.id   f77c50fbd8a47c957e43f2dde98de2d3
#
_cell.length_a   1.000
_cell.length_b   1.000
_cell.length_c   1.000
_cell.angle_alpha   90.00
_cell.angle_beta   90.00
_cell.angle_gamma   90.00
#
_symmetry.space_group_name_H-M   'P 1'
#
loop_
_entity.id
_entity.type
_entity.pdbx_description
1 polymer ?
#
loop_
_entity_poly.entity_id
_entity_poly.type
_entity_poly.pdbx_seq_one_letter_code
_entity_poly.pdbx_strand_id
1 'polypeptide(L)'
;MTLRVLSVFGTRPEAIKMAPVVLGLKNEMGMESAVCVTAQHRQMLDQVLDLFEIKPDYDLNIMKPDQDLYDVTSNTLLGMRNVLRNYKPDLVLVHGDTTTCFATGLAAFYEQIKIGHVEAGLRTGNLRAPFPEEANRSLVGRLTSLHFAPTESAKLNLLRENVNESSIVVTGNTVIDALLMVRERVNQYPANQWQEKYGKVLFDRITDTKRKFILITGHRRENFGQGFIDLCNAIKTLALKHKNLTAILFYA
;
A
#
# COMPACT_ATOMS: atom_id res chain seq x y z
N MET A 1 -6.44 -27.95 -12.56
CA MET A 1 -6.34 -27.58 -11.11
C MET A 1 -6.55 -26.09 -11.01
N THR A 2 -7.38 -25.65 -10.09
CA THR A 2 -7.56 -24.22 -9.79
C THR A 2 -6.50 -23.77 -8.82
N LEU A 3 -5.76 -22.71 -9.13
CA LEU A 3 -4.72 -22.16 -8.26
C LEU A 3 -5.39 -21.27 -7.17
N ARG A 4 -5.16 -21.57 -5.90
CA ARG A 4 -5.70 -20.81 -4.77
C ARG A 4 -4.71 -19.77 -4.31
N VAL A 5 -5.08 -18.49 -4.43
CA VAL A 5 -4.23 -17.34 -4.10
C VAL A 5 -4.84 -16.57 -2.94
N LEU A 6 -4.05 -16.29 -1.90
CA LEU A 6 -4.43 -15.46 -0.77
C LEU A 6 -3.64 -14.15 -0.80
N SER A 7 -4.32 -13.03 -1.00
CA SER A 7 -3.71 -11.70 -0.91
C SER A 7 -3.85 -11.16 0.52
N VAL A 8 -2.72 -10.75 1.14
CA VAL A 8 -2.71 -10.30 2.54
C VAL A 8 -2.10 -8.90 2.65
N PHE A 9 -2.80 -8.00 3.31
CA PHE A 9 -2.33 -6.63 3.58
C PHE A 9 -3.02 -6.05 4.82
N GLY A 10 -2.43 -5.00 5.41
CA GLY A 10 -2.91 -4.47 6.70
C GLY A 10 -3.02 -2.96 6.79
N THR A 11 -2.44 -2.23 5.83
CA THR A 11 -2.38 -0.77 5.86
C THR A 11 -3.01 -0.16 4.61
N ARG A 12 -3.36 1.14 4.70
CA ARG A 12 -3.90 1.90 3.56
C ARG A 12 -2.99 1.87 2.33
N PRO A 13 -1.67 2.13 2.42
CA PRO A 13 -0.79 2.10 1.26
C PRO A 13 -0.71 0.73 0.57
N GLU A 14 -0.68 -0.34 1.37
CA GLU A 14 -0.73 -1.71 0.83
C GLU A 14 -2.04 -1.97 0.11
N ALA A 15 -3.18 -1.63 0.72
CA ALA A 15 -4.50 -1.84 0.14
C ALA A 15 -4.66 -1.12 -1.21
N ILE A 16 -4.19 0.13 -1.32
CA ILE A 16 -4.21 0.89 -2.58
C ILE A 16 -3.46 0.13 -3.68
N LYS A 17 -2.26 -0.35 -3.39
CA LYS A 17 -1.40 -1.01 -4.37
C LYS A 17 -1.83 -2.45 -4.65
N MET A 18 -2.45 -3.13 -3.68
CA MET A 18 -2.96 -4.48 -3.86
C MET A 18 -4.34 -4.54 -4.52
N ALA A 19 -5.11 -3.46 -4.50
CA ALA A 19 -6.44 -3.43 -5.10
C ALA A 19 -6.46 -3.85 -6.59
N PRO A 20 -5.60 -3.33 -7.48
CA PRO A 20 -5.55 -3.79 -8.87
C PRO A 20 -5.22 -5.29 -8.99
N VAL A 21 -4.32 -5.79 -8.15
CA VAL A 21 -3.91 -7.20 -8.13
C VAL A 21 -5.08 -8.08 -7.71
N VAL A 22 -5.75 -7.74 -6.62
CA VAL A 22 -6.93 -8.47 -6.09
C VAL A 22 -8.05 -8.52 -7.13
N LEU A 23 -8.37 -7.38 -7.74
CA LEU A 23 -9.42 -7.28 -8.75
C LEU A 23 -9.05 -8.06 -10.04
N GLY A 24 -7.78 -8.03 -10.44
CA GLY A 24 -7.29 -8.82 -11.56
C GLY A 24 -7.40 -10.32 -11.29
N LEU A 25 -6.94 -10.78 -10.14
CA LEU A 25 -7.01 -12.20 -9.74
C LEU A 25 -8.45 -12.73 -9.65
N LYS A 26 -9.39 -11.90 -9.18
CA LYS A 26 -10.80 -12.28 -9.07
C LYS A 26 -11.45 -12.59 -10.43
N ASN A 27 -10.94 -11.96 -11.48
CA ASN A 27 -11.47 -12.11 -12.85
C ASN A 27 -10.68 -13.14 -13.68
N GLU A 28 -9.60 -13.72 -13.14
CA GLU A 28 -8.73 -14.63 -13.89
C GLU A 28 -9.28 -16.08 -13.84
N MET A 29 -9.45 -16.67 -15.03
CA MET A 29 -9.91 -18.05 -15.13
C MET A 29 -8.87 -19.03 -14.59
N GLY A 30 -9.32 -20.02 -13.82
CA GLY A 30 -8.45 -21.03 -13.21
C GLY A 30 -7.78 -20.57 -11.91
N MET A 31 -8.15 -19.41 -11.39
CA MET A 31 -7.73 -18.92 -10.08
C MET A 31 -8.91 -18.79 -9.10
N GLU A 32 -8.68 -19.18 -7.87
CA GLU A 32 -9.55 -18.91 -6.72
C GLU A 32 -8.81 -17.91 -5.85
N SER A 33 -9.33 -16.68 -5.74
CA SER A 33 -8.68 -15.59 -5.02
C SER A 33 -9.44 -15.23 -3.76
N ALA A 34 -8.73 -15.16 -2.63
CA ALA A 34 -9.25 -14.66 -1.36
C ALA A 34 -8.40 -13.50 -0.83
N VAL A 35 -9.01 -12.67 -0.01
CA VAL A 35 -8.39 -11.51 0.63
C VAL A 35 -8.42 -11.65 2.14
N CYS A 36 -7.26 -11.49 2.76
CA CYS A 36 -7.13 -11.39 4.21
C CYS A 36 -6.59 -10.01 4.58
N VAL A 37 -7.29 -9.31 5.46
CA VAL A 37 -6.78 -8.06 6.04
C VAL A 37 -6.35 -8.27 7.48
N THR A 38 -5.20 -7.70 7.86
CA THR A 38 -4.78 -7.67 9.26
C THR A 38 -5.41 -6.51 10.01
N ALA A 39 -5.81 -5.46 9.27
CA ALA A 39 -6.39 -4.24 9.82
C ALA A 39 -5.48 -3.58 10.89
N GLN A 40 -4.18 -3.47 10.57
CA GLN A 40 -3.20 -2.76 11.40
C GLN A 40 -3.58 -1.28 11.60
N HIS A 41 -4.25 -0.65 10.60
CA HIS A 41 -4.83 0.70 10.64
C HIS A 41 -6.27 0.67 10.12
N ARG A 42 -7.24 0.39 10.99
CA ARG A 42 -8.61 0.04 10.65
C ARG A 42 -9.32 1.06 9.75
N GLN A 43 -9.55 2.26 10.25
CA GLN A 43 -10.38 3.27 9.55
C GLN A 43 -9.85 3.66 8.17
N MET A 44 -8.54 3.83 8.04
CA MET A 44 -7.92 4.20 6.76
C MET A 44 -7.91 3.05 5.75
N LEU A 45 -7.85 1.81 6.23
CA LEU A 45 -7.93 0.62 5.39
C LEU A 45 -9.34 0.46 4.82
N ASP A 46 -10.36 0.57 5.67
CA ASP A 46 -11.77 0.40 5.29
C ASP A 46 -12.18 1.39 4.17
N GLN A 47 -11.72 2.65 4.24
CA GLN A 47 -11.96 3.63 3.17
C GLN A 47 -11.44 3.19 1.81
N VAL A 48 -10.31 2.48 1.76
CA VAL A 48 -9.75 1.96 0.51
C VAL A 48 -10.51 0.73 0.04
N LEU A 49 -10.86 -0.16 0.96
CA LEU A 49 -11.68 -1.34 0.65
C LEU A 49 -13.03 -0.92 0.04
N ASP A 50 -13.68 0.06 0.64
CA ASP A 50 -14.94 0.63 0.12
C ASP A 50 -14.74 1.28 -1.26
N LEU A 51 -13.67 2.07 -1.42
CA LEU A 51 -13.37 2.74 -2.69
C LEU A 51 -13.20 1.75 -3.85
N PHE A 52 -12.54 0.62 -3.61
CA PHE A 52 -12.30 -0.43 -4.61
C PHE A 52 -13.34 -1.54 -4.61
N GLU A 53 -14.36 -1.48 -3.73
CA GLU A 53 -15.41 -2.49 -3.56
C GLU A 53 -14.84 -3.88 -3.26
N ILE A 54 -13.76 -3.90 -2.46
CA ILE A 54 -13.12 -5.12 -2.00
C ILE A 54 -13.71 -5.52 -0.67
N LYS A 55 -14.31 -6.71 -0.61
CA LYS A 55 -14.79 -7.31 0.62
C LYS A 55 -13.81 -8.39 1.05
N PRO A 56 -13.12 -8.23 2.19
CA PRO A 56 -12.20 -9.25 2.69
C PRO A 56 -12.95 -10.55 3.05
N ASP A 57 -12.33 -11.69 2.75
CA ASP A 57 -12.81 -13.01 3.15
C ASP A 57 -12.40 -13.32 4.60
N TYR A 58 -11.26 -12.77 5.02
CA TYR A 58 -10.71 -12.91 6.37
C TYR A 58 -10.30 -11.55 6.91
N ASP A 59 -10.62 -11.31 8.19
CA ASP A 59 -10.26 -10.08 8.90
C ASP A 59 -9.68 -10.44 10.27
N LEU A 60 -8.39 -10.19 10.47
CA LEU A 60 -7.71 -10.49 11.74
C LEU A 60 -7.97 -9.43 12.81
N ASN A 61 -8.35 -8.22 12.40
CA ASN A 61 -8.68 -7.10 13.28
C ASN A 61 -7.67 -6.90 14.43
N ILE A 62 -6.37 -6.85 14.08
CA ILE A 62 -5.29 -6.82 15.08
C ILE A 62 -5.06 -5.45 15.71
N MET A 63 -5.71 -4.38 15.21
CA MET A 63 -5.50 -3.02 15.71
C MET A 63 -5.91 -2.91 17.18
N LYS A 64 -4.98 -2.46 18.02
CA LYS A 64 -5.21 -2.15 19.43
C LYS A 64 -4.57 -0.80 19.77
N PRO A 65 -5.11 -0.05 20.74
CA PRO A 65 -4.43 1.12 21.28
C PRO A 65 -3.03 0.75 21.78
N ASP A 66 -2.07 1.64 21.55
CA ASP A 66 -0.68 1.55 22.06
C ASP A 66 0.08 0.27 21.66
N GLN A 67 -0.36 -0.44 20.60
CA GLN A 67 0.35 -1.62 20.10
C GLN A 67 1.74 -1.26 19.57
N ASP A 68 2.72 -2.09 19.88
CA ASP A 68 4.08 -1.99 19.36
C ASP A 68 4.36 -2.99 18.22
N LEU A 69 5.61 -3.03 17.76
CA LEU A 69 6.01 -3.95 16.68
C LEU A 69 5.93 -5.43 17.10
N TYR A 70 6.12 -5.73 18.38
CA TYR A 70 5.98 -7.10 18.90
C TYR A 70 4.53 -7.55 18.84
N ASP A 71 3.60 -6.68 19.23
CA ASP A 71 2.16 -6.95 19.17
C ASP A 71 1.70 -7.20 17.74
N VAL A 72 2.06 -6.30 16.80
CA VAL A 72 1.69 -6.43 15.40
C VAL A 72 2.27 -7.72 14.80
N THR A 73 3.54 -8.02 15.07
CA THR A 73 4.21 -9.22 14.54
C THR A 73 3.56 -10.49 15.08
N SER A 74 3.41 -10.60 16.40
CA SER A 74 2.88 -11.80 17.05
C SER A 74 1.40 -12.04 16.69
N ASN A 75 0.58 -10.99 16.73
CA ASN A 75 -0.84 -11.11 16.41
C ASN A 75 -1.05 -11.48 14.93
N THR A 76 -0.26 -10.90 14.00
CA THR A 76 -0.30 -11.28 12.59
C THR A 76 0.13 -12.72 12.38
N LEU A 77 1.28 -13.12 12.95
CA LEU A 77 1.82 -14.47 12.80
C LEU A 77 0.83 -15.54 13.29
N LEU A 78 0.28 -15.35 14.49
CA LEU A 78 -0.66 -16.30 15.09
C LEU A 78 -2.03 -16.28 14.39
N GLY A 79 -2.53 -15.12 13.98
CA GLY A 79 -3.78 -15.00 13.23
C GLY A 79 -3.69 -15.68 11.86
N MET A 80 -2.60 -15.44 11.14
CA MET A 80 -2.35 -16.04 9.83
C MET A 80 -2.28 -17.56 9.86
N ARG A 81 -1.76 -18.17 10.92
CA ARG A 81 -1.74 -19.63 11.08
C ARG A 81 -3.13 -20.24 10.86
N ASN A 82 -4.16 -19.67 11.46
CA ASN A 82 -5.52 -20.19 11.34
C ASN A 82 -6.08 -19.98 9.93
N VAL A 83 -5.85 -18.81 9.33
CA VAL A 83 -6.30 -18.50 7.96
C VAL A 83 -5.64 -19.45 6.95
N LEU A 84 -4.32 -19.64 7.04
CA LEU A 84 -3.58 -20.51 6.12
C LEU A 84 -4.01 -21.97 6.21
N ARG A 85 -4.23 -22.50 7.42
CA ARG A 85 -4.70 -23.87 7.63
C ARG A 85 -6.13 -24.09 7.17
N ASN A 86 -6.98 -23.09 7.26
CA ASN A 86 -8.37 -23.17 6.81
C ASN A 86 -8.48 -23.02 5.29
N TYR A 87 -7.89 -21.96 4.73
CA TYR A 87 -7.98 -21.67 3.30
C TYR A 87 -7.08 -22.56 2.45
N LYS A 88 -5.90 -22.94 2.96
CA LYS A 88 -4.89 -23.78 2.27
C LYS A 88 -4.53 -23.21 0.89
N PRO A 89 -3.99 -21.99 0.80
CA PRO A 89 -3.62 -21.42 -0.49
C PRO A 89 -2.38 -22.12 -1.08
N ASP A 90 -2.28 -22.14 -2.40
CA ASP A 90 -1.07 -22.54 -3.13
C ASP A 90 -0.02 -21.44 -3.14
N LEU A 91 -0.48 -20.17 -3.07
CA LEU A 91 0.34 -18.97 -3.09
C LEU A 91 -0.24 -17.90 -2.14
N VAL A 92 0.61 -17.32 -1.32
CA VAL A 92 0.31 -16.12 -0.53
C VAL A 92 0.97 -14.93 -1.17
N LEU A 93 0.22 -13.87 -1.48
CA LEU A 93 0.74 -12.59 -1.94
C LEU A 93 0.86 -11.63 -0.77
N VAL A 94 2.04 -11.08 -0.58
CA VAL A 94 2.35 -10.00 0.38
C VAL A 94 2.88 -8.78 -0.36
N HIS A 95 2.77 -7.60 0.23
CA HIS A 95 3.16 -6.37 -0.42
C HIS A 95 4.16 -5.55 0.40
N GLY A 96 5.20 -5.05 -0.26
CA GLY A 96 6.10 -4.01 0.27
C GLY A 96 6.92 -4.48 1.48
N ASP A 97 6.79 -3.74 2.59
CA ASP A 97 7.77 -3.79 3.67
C ASP A 97 7.19 -3.60 5.08
N THR A 98 5.88 -3.67 5.21
CA THR A 98 5.22 -3.55 6.51
C THR A 98 5.51 -4.74 7.42
N THR A 99 5.27 -4.59 8.71
CA THR A 99 5.30 -5.71 9.66
C THR A 99 4.29 -6.80 9.28
N THR A 100 3.12 -6.41 8.74
CA THR A 100 2.14 -7.35 8.15
C THR A 100 2.75 -8.20 7.03
N CYS A 101 3.47 -7.56 6.10
CA CYS A 101 4.15 -8.24 4.99
C CYS A 101 5.14 -9.30 5.51
N PHE A 102 6.02 -8.91 6.42
CA PHE A 102 7.04 -9.81 6.99
C PHE A 102 6.41 -10.95 7.80
N ALA A 103 5.52 -10.64 8.74
CA ALA A 103 4.92 -11.65 9.61
C ALA A 103 4.03 -12.65 8.85
N THR A 104 3.32 -12.18 7.82
CA THR A 104 2.55 -13.04 6.90
C THR A 104 3.48 -13.95 6.09
N GLY A 105 4.57 -13.41 5.54
CA GLY A 105 5.56 -14.21 4.81
C GLY A 105 6.16 -15.30 5.69
N LEU A 106 6.50 -14.96 6.95
CA LEU A 106 7.02 -15.95 7.91
C LEU A 106 5.98 -17.03 8.25
N ALA A 107 4.69 -16.66 8.42
CA ALA A 107 3.61 -17.61 8.66
C ALA A 107 3.43 -18.57 7.47
N ALA A 108 3.44 -18.04 6.25
CA ALA A 108 3.33 -18.84 5.01
C ALA A 108 4.52 -19.81 4.87
N PHE A 109 5.73 -19.35 5.18
CA PHE A 109 6.92 -20.21 5.18
C PHE A 109 6.79 -21.38 6.17
N TYR A 110 6.28 -21.15 7.38
CA TYR A 110 6.07 -22.22 8.37
C TYR A 110 5.03 -23.27 7.93
N GLU A 111 4.03 -22.86 7.17
CA GLU A 111 3.03 -23.76 6.59
C GLU A 111 3.48 -24.33 5.21
N GLN A 112 4.73 -24.06 4.78
CA GLN A 112 5.33 -24.53 3.52
C GLN A 112 4.56 -24.06 2.25
N ILE A 113 3.94 -22.90 2.34
CA ILE A 113 3.18 -22.26 1.25
C ILE A 113 4.10 -21.30 0.50
N LYS A 114 3.99 -21.28 -0.84
CA LYS A 114 4.75 -20.36 -1.69
C LYS A 114 4.36 -18.92 -1.41
N ILE A 115 5.35 -18.03 -1.49
CA ILE A 115 5.18 -16.59 -1.23
C ILE A 115 5.49 -15.82 -2.51
N GLY A 116 4.58 -14.93 -2.90
CA GLY A 116 4.78 -13.92 -3.92
C GLY A 116 4.90 -12.56 -3.27
N HIS A 117 6.00 -11.85 -3.51
CA HIS A 117 6.26 -10.54 -2.93
C HIS A 117 6.05 -9.45 -3.97
N VAL A 118 4.99 -8.67 -3.82
CA VAL A 118 4.66 -7.52 -4.66
C VAL A 118 5.44 -6.30 -4.16
N GLU A 119 6.00 -5.51 -5.09
CA GLU A 119 6.93 -4.40 -4.81
C GLU A 119 8.26 -4.89 -4.21
N ALA A 120 8.75 -6.03 -4.67
CA ALA A 120 9.99 -6.65 -4.20
C ALA A 120 11.24 -5.91 -4.68
N GLY A 121 12.31 -5.95 -3.89
CA GLY A 121 13.65 -5.53 -4.32
C GLY A 121 13.97 -4.05 -4.11
N LEU A 122 13.09 -3.26 -3.49
CA LEU A 122 13.47 -1.92 -3.03
C LEU A 122 14.48 -2.03 -1.88
N ARG A 123 15.60 -1.27 -1.96
CA ARG A 123 16.67 -1.31 -0.94
C ARG A 123 17.23 0.08 -0.69
N THR A 124 17.50 0.37 0.58
CA THR A 124 18.32 1.50 1.02
C THR A 124 19.74 1.06 1.40
N GLY A 125 19.91 -0.22 1.71
CA GLY A 125 21.17 -0.78 2.22
C GLY A 125 21.43 -0.48 3.71
N ASN A 126 20.49 0.15 4.40
CA ASN A 126 20.59 0.44 5.82
C ASN A 126 19.38 -0.12 6.57
N LEU A 127 19.56 -1.24 7.29
CA LEU A 127 18.47 -1.92 8.01
C LEU A 127 17.75 -1.05 9.05
N ARG A 128 18.31 0.11 9.40
CA ARG A 128 17.73 1.06 10.36
C ARG A 128 17.09 2.28 9.69
N ALA A 129 17.10 2.37 8.33
CA ALA A 129 16.55 3.52 7.62
C ALA A 129 16.00 3.13 6.23
N PRO A 130 14.67 3.15 6.04
CA PRO A 130 13.62 3.35 7.06
C PRO A 130 13.52 2.17 8.03
N PHE A 131 13.09 2.43 9.25
CA PHE A 131 12.92 1.42 10.28
C PHE A 131 11.42 1.26 10.63
N PRO A 132 10.88 0.01 10.65
CA PRO A 132 11.53 -1.30 10.44
C PRO A 132 11.52 -1.80 8.99
N GLU A 133 11.10 -0.98 8.03
CA GLU A 133 10.73 -1.37 6.66
C GLU A 133 11.89 -2.03 5.89
N GLU A 134 13.11 -1.50 5.98
CA GLU A 134 14.25 -2.09 5.26
C GLU A 134 14.59 -3.50 5.76
N ALA A 135 14.47 -3.73 7.07
CA ALA A 135 14.66 -5.06 7.64
C ALA A 135 13.53 -6.01 7.18
N ASN A 136 12.28 -5.58 7.26
CA ASN A 136 11.13 -6.38 6.85
C ASN A 136 11.24 -6.84 5.40
N ARG A 137 11.55 -5.92 4.44
CA ARG A 137 11.63 -6.26 3.02
C ARG A 137 12.81 -7.16 2.69
N SER A 138 13.91 -7.01 3.41
CA SER A 138 15.09 -7.86 3.25
C SER A 138 14.82 -9.28 3.76
N LEU A 139 14.17 -9.43 4.91
CA LEU A 139 13.84 -10.72 5.52
C LEU A 139 12.77 -11.46 4.71
N VAL A 140 11.67 -10.81 4.35
CA VAL A 140 10.63 -11.46 3.55
C VAL A 140 11.14 -11.85 2.17
N GLY A 141 12.04 -11.05 1.57
CA GLY A 141 12.67 -11.38 0.31
C GLY A 141 13.42 -12.71 0.32
N ARG A 142 14.01 -13.11 1.45
CA ARG A 142 14.67 -14.43 1.61
C ARG A 142 13.71 -15.61 1.67
N LEU A 143 12.46 -15.36 2.10
CA LEU A 143 11.42 -16.41 2.19
C LEU A 143 10.60 -16.52 0.91
N THR A 144 10.73 -15.56 0.01
CA THR A 144 9.89 -15.38 -1.18
C THR A 144 10.24 -16.37 -2.28
N SER A 145 9.21 -16.93 -2.91
CA SER A 145 9.34 -17.84 -4.07
C SER A 145 9.23 -17.10 -5.41
N LEU A 146 8.44 -16.01 -5.47
CA LEU A 146 8.22 -15.21 -6.67
C LEU A 146 8.32 -13.72 -6.30
N HIS A 147 9.18 -12.98 -7.00
CA HIS A 147 9.44 -11.56 -6.74
C HIS A 147 8.86 -10.71 -7.87
N PHE A 148 7.89 -9.87 -7.57
CA PHE A 148 7.33 -8.90 -8.50
C PHE A 148 7.99 -7.53 -8.27
N ALA A 149 9.04 -7.27 -9.02
CA ALA A 149 9.85 -6.07 -8.86
C ALA A 149 9.22 -4.86 -9.60
N PRO A 150 9.15 -3.67 -8.97
CA PRO A 150 8.53 -2.51 -9.61
C PRO A 150 9.42 -1.88 -10.70
N THR A 151 10.73 -2.14 -10.68
CA THR A 151 11.71 -1.54 -11.61
C THR A 151 12.86 -2.48 -11.87
N GLU A 152 13.62 -2.22 -12.95
CA GLU A 152 14.88 -2.93 -13.22
C GLU A 152 15.91 -2.74 -12.10
N SER A 153 15.97 -1.56 -11.48
CA SER A 153 16.88 -1.34 -10.34
C SER A 153 16.51 -2.21 -9.13
N ALA A 154 15.22 -2.42 -8.87
CA ALA A 154 14.74 -3.33 -7.84
C ALA A 154 15.10 -4.80 -8.17
N LYS A 155 14.96 -5.23 -9.44
CA LYS A 155 15.44 -6.54 -9.90
C LYS A 155 16.95 -6.69 -9.68
N LEU A 156 17.74 -5.69 -10.02
CA LEU A 156 19.19 -5.74 -9.81
C LEU A 156 19.59 -5.87 -8.33
N ASN A 157 18.84 -5.25 -7.42
CA ASN A 157 19.07 -5.43 -5.98
C ASN A 157 18.84 -6.89 -5.54
N LEU A 158 17.77 -7.52 -6.02
CA LEU A 158 17.48 -8.93 -5.75
C LEU A 158 18.58 -9.86 -6.30
N LEU A 159 19.04 -9.61 -7.53
CA LEU A 159 20.16 -10.37 -8.14
C LEU A 159 21.45 -10.25 -7.31
N ARG A 160 21.78 -9.05 -6.80
CA ARG A 160 22.95 -8.84 -5.90
C ARG A 160 22.81 -9.62 -4.60
N GLU A 161 21.61 -9.92 -4.18
CA GLU A 161 21.30 -10.76 -3.01
C GLU A 161 21.23 -12.25 -3.34
N ASN A 162 21.66 -12.67 -4.54
CA ASN A 162 21.66 -14.04 -5.03
C ASN A 162 20.24 -14.65 -5.14
N VAL A 163 19.21 -13.84 -5.41
CA VAL A 163 17.89 -14.32 -5.80
C VAL A 163 17.97 -14.86 -7.23
N ASN A 164 17.37 -16.03 -7.47
CA ASN A 164 17.36 -16.64 -8.80
C ASN A 164 16.57 -15.75 -9.78
N GLU A 165 17.18 -15.41 -10.92
CA GLU A 165 16.56 -14.55 -11.93
C GLU A 165 15.21 -15.10 -12.44
N SER A 166 15.07 -16.41 -12.57
CA SER A 166 13.82 -17.03 -13.01
C SER A 166 12.64 -16.84 -12.06
N SER A 167 12.90 -16.42 -10.82
CA SER A 167 11.87 -16.10 -9.82
C SER A 167 11.54 -14.61 -9.75
N ILE A 168 12.18 -13.76 -10.58
CA ILE A 168 11.99 -12.31 -10.57
C ILE A 168 11.26 -11.87 -11.84
N VAL A 169 10.15 -11.16 -11.68
CA VAL A 169 9.40 -10.53 -12.77
C VAL A 169 9.33 -9.03 -12.54
N VAL A 170 9.73 -8.24 -13.52
CA VAL A 170 9.56 -6.77 -13.47
C VAL A 170 8.16 -6.43 -13.95
N THR A 171 7.31 -5.97 -13.03
CA THR A 171 5.87 -5.76 -13.27
C THR A 171 5.45 -4.30 -13.34
N GLY A 172 6.34 -3.37 -12.99
CA GLY A 172 5.95 -1.99 -12.72
C GLY A 172 5.38 -1.83 -11.29
N ASN A 173 4.91 -0.63 -10.98
CA ASN A 173 4.33 -0.33 -9.67
C ASN A 173 2.82 -0.20 -9.77
N THR A 174 2.10 -1.06 -9.09
CA THR A 174 0.64 -1.15 -9.08
C THR A 174 -0.08 0.10 -8.55
N VAL A 175 0.66 1.04 -7.94
CA VAL A 175 0.10 2.35 -7.57
C VAL A 175 -0.39 3.13 -8.80
N ILE A 176 0.24 2.92 -9.95
CA ILE A 176 -0.18 3.58 -11.21
C ILE A 176 -1.53 3.03 -11.66
N ASP A 177 -1.69 1.70 -11.63
CA ASP A 177 -2.95 1.04 -11.97
C ASP A 177 -4.07 1.49 -11.02
N ALA A 178 -3.80 1.55 -9.72
CA ALA A 178 -4.73 2.05 -8.72
C ALA A 178 -5.15 3.50 -8.99
N LEU A 179 -4.19 4.37 -9.33
CA LEU A 179 -4.46 5.77 -9.68
C LEU A 179 -5.38 5.88 -10.91
N LEU A 180 -5.09 5.09 -11.95
CA LEU A 180 -5.90 5.10 -13.18
C LEU A 180 -7.32 4.60 -12.91
N MET A 181 -7.48 3.53 -12.14
CA MET A 181 -8.81 3.02 -11.72
C MET A 181 -9.60 4.08 -10.93
N VAL A 182 -8.95 4.74 -9.96
CA VAL A 182 -9.59 5.81 -9.18
C VAL A 182 -9.97 6.99 -10.07
N ARG A 183 -9.09 7.39 -11.00
CA ARG A 183 -9.39 8.47 -11.96
C ARG A 183 -10.63 8.17 -12.79
N GLU A 184 -10.80 6.96 -13.28
CA GLU A 184 -11.98 6.56 -14.05
C GLU A 184 -13.26 6.65 -13.20
N ARG A 185 -13.22 6.19 -11.95
CA ARG A 185 -14.36 6.30 -11.03
C ARG A 185 -14.70 7.75 -10.71
N VAL A 186 -13.67 8.56 -10.41
CA VAL A 186 -13.82 9.98 -10.08
C VAL A 186 -14.46 10.77 -11.24
N ASN A 187 -14.10 10.44 -12.49
CA ASN A 187 -14.68 11.08 -13.67
C ASN A 187 -16.18 10.79 -13.86
N GLN A 188 -16.71 9.75 -13.21
CA GLN A 188 -18.15 9.41 -13.25
C GLN A 188 -18.96 10.20 -12.23
N TYR A 189 -18.33 10.84 -11.24
CA TYR A 189 -19.03 11.59 -10.21
C TYR A 189 -19.49 12.95 -10.74
N PRO A 190 -20.78 13.30 -10.54
CA PRO A 190 -21.30 14.59 -10.96
C PRO A 190 -20.71 15.74 -10.13
N ALA A 191 -20.60 16.92 -10.73
CA ALA A 191 -19.98 18.09 -10.12
C ALA A 191 -20.59 18.50 -8.76
N ASN A 192 -21.89 18.34 -8.57
CA ASN A 192 -22.57 18.65 -7.32
C ASN A 192 -22.08 17.79 -6.14
N GLN A 193 -21.68 16.53 -6.38
CA GLN A 193 -21.14 15.65 -5.33
C GLN A 193 -19.82 16.18 -4.80
N TRP A 194 -18.99 16.76 -5.68
CA TRP A 194 -17.73 17.39 -5.27
C TRP A 194 -17.97 18.68 -4.49
N GLN A 195 -18.99 19.47 -4.87
CA GLN A 195 -19.39 20.68 -4.12
C GLN A 195 -19.87 20.34 -2.71
N GLU A 196 -20.65 19.28 -2.55
CA GLU A 196 -21.09 18.80 -1.22
C GLU A 196 -19.90 18.35 -0.37
N LYS A 197 -18.97 17.60 -0.97
CA LYS A 197 -17.82 17.02 -0.25
C LYS A 197 -16.80 18.06 0.20
N TYR A 198 -16.48 19.05 -0.64
CA TYR A 198 -15.41 20.02 -0.39
C TYR A 198 -15.91 21.44 -0.09
N GLY A 199 -17.20 21.67 -0.24
CA GLY A 199 -17.80 22.98 -0.15
C GLY A 199 -17.63 23.82 -1.43
N LYS A 200 -18.62 24.65 -1.71
CA LYS A 200 -18.70 25.44 -2.95
C LYS A 200 -17.47 26.32 -3.17
N VAL A 201 -16.99 27.00 -2.12
CA VAL A 201 -15.85 27.93 -2.23
C VAL A 201 -14.58 27.23 -2.71
N LEU A 202 -14.28 26.04 -2.18
CA LEU A 202 -13.09 25.30 -2.58
C LEU A 202 -13.27 24.73 -3.98
N PHE A 203 -14.45 24.17 -4.27
CA PHE A 203 -14.77 23.61 -5.57
C PHE A 203 -14.62 24.66 -6.68
N ASP A 204 -15.22 25.85 -6.52
CA ASP A 204 -15.15 26.94 -7.49
C ASP A 204 -13.69 27.39 -7.73
N ARG A 205 -12.86 27.41 -6.69
CA ARG A 205 -11.43 27.75 -6.81
C ARG A 205 -10.60 26.70 -7.55
N ILE A 206 -10.91 25.42 -7.36
CA ILE A 206 -10.18 24.31 -8.02
C ILE A 206 -10.56 24.21 -9.51
N THR A 207 -11.83 24.47 -9.83
CA THR A 207 -12.36 24.37 -11.19
C THR A 207 -12.17 25.64 -12.03
N ASP A 208 -11.77 26.77 -11.41
CA ASP A 208 -11.46 28.00 -12.13
C ASP A 208 -10.18 27.86 -12.94
N THR A 209 -10.32 27.70 -14.27
CA THR A 209 -9.20 27.56 -15.22
C THR A 209 -8.25 28.75 -15.27
N LYS A 210 -8.65 29.92 -14.74
CA LYS A 210 -7.81 31.12 -14.63
C LYS A 210 -6.88 31.07 -13.41
N ARG A 211 -7.07 30.14 -12.50
CA ARG A 211 -6.25 29.96 -11.31
C ARG A 211 -5.24 28.85 -11.50
N LYS A 212 -4.07 29.06 -10.91
CA LYS A 212 -3.08 27.97 -10.74
C LYS A 212 -3.40 27.18 -9.49
N PHE A 213 -3.26 25.85 -9.57
CA PHE A 213 -3.53 24.95 -8.46
C PHE A 213 -2.26 24.20 -8.08
N ILE A 214 -1.96 24.13 -6.78
CA ILE A 214 -0.89 23.30 -6.23
C ILE A 214 -1.49 22.39 -5.17
N LEU A 215 -1.33 21.08 -5.37
CA LEU A 215 -1.62 20.07 -4.37
C LEU A 215 -0.34 19.76 -3.59
N ILE A 216 -0.40 19.90 -2.28
CA ILE A 216 0.72 19.67 -1.38
C ILE A 216 0.38 18.48 -0.49
N THR A 217 1.27 17.50 -0.41
CA THR A 217 1.16 16.39 0.53
C THR A 217 2.39 16.37 1.43
N GLY A 218 2.19 16.28 2.74
CA GLY A 218 3.29 16.25 3.69
C GLY A 218 2.85 15.56 4.98
N HIS A 219 3.37 14.36 5.23
CA HIS A 219 2.95 13.53 6.37
C HIS A 219 4.12 12.74 6.99
N ARG A 220 5.36 12.97 6.55
CA ARG A 220 6.52 12.24 7.10
C ARG A 220 6.90 12.81 8.46
N ARG A 221 7.02 11.92 9.46
CA ARG A 221 7.45 12.25 10.83
C ARG A 221 8.81 12.96 10.88
N GLU A 222 9.69 12.66 9.94
CA GLU A 222 11.01 13.28 9.78
C GLU A 222 10.94 14.80 9.53
N ASN A 223 9.81 15.29 9.02
CA ASN A 223 9.58 16.70 8.75
C ASN A 223 8.91 17.45 9.91
N PHE A 224 8.63 16.81 11.05
CA PHE A 224 8.08 17.50 12.21
C PHE A 224 9.11 18.46 12.81
N GLY A 225 8.63 19.54 13.42
CA GLY A 225 9.48 20.60 13.94
C GLY A 225 9.82 21.67 12.88
N GLN A 226 11.10 22.00 12.74
CA GLN A 226 11.54 23.09 11.85
C GLN A 226 11.17 22.88 10.40
N GLY A 227 11.27 21.66 9.88
CA GLY A 227 10.92 21.35 8.48
C GLY A 227 9.46 21.64 8.15
N PHE A 228 8.53 21.43 9.10
CA PHE A 228 7.12 21.75 8.91
C PHE A 228 6.89 23.27 8.93
N ILE A 229 7.60 24.00 9.80
CA ILE A 229 7.55 25.48 9.85
C ILE A 229 8.07 26.06 8.53
N ASP A 230 9.15 25.51 8.00
CA ASP A 230 9.74 25.95 6.73
C ASP A 230 8.79 25.70 5.55
N LEU A 231 8.11 24.55 5.53
CA LEU A 231 7.06 24.24 4.55
C LEU A 231 5.91 25.27 4.62
N CYS A 232 5.41 25.56 5.82
CA CYS A 232 4.35 26.57 6.03
C CYS A 232 4.79 27.95 5.57
N ASN A 233 6.02 28.36 5.85
CA ASN A 233 6.58 29.64 5.41
C ASN A 233 6.74 29.69 3.88
N ALA A 234 7.14 28.62 3.24
CA ALA A 234 7.22 28.50 1.78
C ALA A 234 5.83 28.65 1.15
N ILE A 235 4.82 27.95 1.67
CA ILE A 235 3.43 28.05 1.21
C ILE A 235 2.90 29.49 1.38
N LYS A 236 3.14 30.10 2.53
CA LYS A 236 2.76 31.50 2.80
C LYS A 236 3.41 32.45 1.79
N THR A 237 4.70 32.28 1.53
CA THR A 237 5.44 33.13 0.57
C THR A 237 4.87 32.99 -0.83
N LEU A 238 4.59 31.76 -1.28
CA LEU A 238 3.99 31.48 -2.59
C LEU A 238 2.59 32.12 -2.70
N ALA A 239 1.76 31.97 -1.67
CA ALA A 239 0.41 32.51 -1.64
C ALA A 239 0.39 34.05 -1.69
N LEU A 240 1.31 34.70 -0.99
CA LEU A 240 1.46 36.15 -1.01
C LEU A 240 1.99 36.68 -2.35
N LYS A 241 2.92 35.99 -2.96
CA LYS A 241 3.55 36.34 -4.23
C LYS A 241 2.62 36.10 -5.44
N HIS A 242 1.74 35.12 -5.38
CA HIS A 242 0.89 34.70 -6.48
C HIS A 242 -0.60 34.73 -6.11
N LYS A 243 -1.26 35.87 -6.28
CA LYS A 243 -2.68 36.08 -5.91
C LYS A 243 -3.66 35.11 -6.60
N ASN A 244 -3.30 34.58 -7.78
CA ASN A 244 -4.12 33.62 -8.54
C ASN A 244 -3.76 32.16 -8.23
N LEU A 245 -3.00 31.90 -7.17
CA LEU A 245 -2.64 30.56 -6.74
C LEU A 245 -3.63 30.03 -5.70
N THR A 246 -4.08 28.81 -5.89
CA THR A 246 -4.78 28.02 -4.85
C THR A 246 -3.85 26.88 -4.43
N ALA A 247 -3.42 26.90 -3.18
CA ALA A 247 -2.63 25.81 -2.59
C ALA A 247 -3.50 25.03 -1.61
N ILE A 248 -3.53 23.71 -1.76
CA ILE A 248 -4.24 22.80 -0.85
C ILE A 248 -3.22 21.87 -0.23
N LEU A 249 -3.11 21.92 1.09
CA LEU A 249 -2.29 21.00 1.88
C LEU A 249 -3.17 19.88 2.41
N PHE A 250 -2.87 18.64 2.00
CA PHE A 250 -3.39 17.45 2.64
C PHE A 250 -2.44 17.03 3.75
N TYR A 251 -2.96 17.08 4.96
CA TYR A 251 -2.31 16.57 6.16
C TYR A 251 -3.08 15.31 6.59
N ALA A 252 -2.38 14.15 6.58
CA ALA A 252 -2.95 12.87 6.99
C ALA A 252 -2.23 12.34 8.23
#